data_641d993ceffa6535add84574aba38d35
#
_entry.id   641d993ceffa6535add84574aba38d35
#
_cell.length_a   1.000
_cell.length_b   1.000
_cell.length_c   1.000
_cell.angle_alpha   90.00
_cell.angle_beta   90.00
_cell.angle_gamma   90.00
#
_symmetry.space_group_name_H-M   'P 1'
#
loop_
_entity.id
_entity.type
_entity.pdbx_description
1 polymer ?
#
loop_
_entity_poly.entity_id
_entity_poly.type
_entity_poly.pdbx_seq_one_letter_code
_entity_poly.pdbx_strand_id
1 'polypeptide(L)'
;YQSWYQKRGFGTRPIMEGVKVHGKTLKPFLGFYHAQLEALAALWEVINRACPEISLATPEEKDTVSKEIAAHKFNGFCSHFHLTKGKIDVAGVDLDEIKNKAIKIRG
;
A
#
# COMPACT_ATOMS: atom_id res chain seq x y z
N TYR A 1 0.79 1.70 -22.75
CA TYR A 1 1.49 0.74 -21.87
C TYR A 1 0.56 -0.37 -21.37
N GLN A 2 -0.74 -0.07 -21.18
CA GLN A 2 -1.70 -1.07 -20.73
C GLN A 2 -1.73 -2.27 -21.67
N SER A 3 -1.76 -2.04 -22.99
CA SER A 3 -1.84 -3.13 -23.95
C SER A 3 -0.60 -4.03 -23.93
N TRP A 4 0.58 -3.45 -23.65
CA TRP A 4 1.82 -4.21 -23.55
C TRP A 4 1.76 -5.20 -22.37
N TYR A 5 1.34 -4.72 -21.21
CA TYR A 5 1.22 -5.55 -20.02
C TYR A 5 0.09 -6.57 -20.14
N GLN A 6 -1.02 -6.17 -20.74
CA GLN A 6 -2.17 -7.03 -20.94
C GLN A 6 -1.82 -8.23 -21.82
N LYS A 7 -1.06 -8.01 -22.90
CA LYS A 7 -0.61 -9.09 -23.79
C LYS A 7 0.31 -10.09 -23.10
N ARG A 8 0.95 -9.69 -22.01
CA ARG A 8 1.87 -10.54 -21.24
C ARG A 8 1.22 -11.19 -20.02
N GLY A 9 -0.11 -11.12 -19.93
CA GLY A 9 -0.85 -11.82 -18.89
C GLY A 9 -0.95 -11.08 -17.56
N PHE A 10 -0.56 -9.80 -17.49
CA PHE A 10 -0.70 -9.01 -16.26
C PHE A 10 -2.12 -8.48 -16.04
N GLY A 11 -2.99 -8.59 -17.05
CA GLY A 11 -4.35 -8.07 -16.98
C GLY A 11 -4.39 -6.57 -17.15
N THR A 12 -5.37 -5.93 -16.54
CA THR A 12 -5.57 -4.49 -16.61
C THR A 12 -5.50 -3.87 -15.22
N ARG A 13 -5.15 -2.59 -15.17
CA ARG A 13 -5.19 -1.82 -13.92
C ARG A 13 -6.62 -1.34 -13.69
N PRO A 14 -7.15 -1.47 -12.46
CA PRO A 14 -8.49 -0.97 -12.16
C PRO A 14 -8.53 0.56 -12.18
N ILE A 15 -9.68 1.11 -12.57
CA ILE A 15 -9.92 2.55 -12.43
C ILE A 15 -10.38 2.79 -11.00
N MET A 16 -9.62 3.61 -10.28
CA MET A 16 -9.91 3.95 -8.90
C MET A 16 -10.72 5.24 -8.86
N GLU A 17 -11.89 5.19 -8.24
CA GLU A 17 -12.79 6.34 -8.12
C GLU A 17 -13.23 6.51 -6.66
N GLY A 18 -13.50 7.74 -6.26
CA GLY A 18 -13.97 8.03 -4.91
C GLY A 18 -12.91 7.84 -3.81
N VAL A 19 -11.65 7.73 -4.18
CA VAL A 19 -10.56 7.57 -3.22
C VAL A 19 -10.30 8.90 -2.54
N LYS A 20 -10.23 8.89 -1.21
CA LYS A 20 -9.97 10.10 -0.41
C LYS A 20 -8.60 10.00 0.26
N VAL A 21 -7.87 11.13 0.24
CA VAL A 21 -6.63 11.28 1.00
C VAL A 21 -6.65 12.66 1.65
N HIS A 22 -6.38 12.72 2.94
CA HIS A 22 -6.43 13.96 3.73
C HIS A 22 -7.78 14.69 3.63
N GLY A 23 -8.87 13.91 3.53
CA GLY A 23 -10.23 14.45 3.45
C GLY A 23 -10.64 14.96 2.08
N LYS A 24 -9.78 14.85 1.07
CA LYS A 24 -10.07 15.30 -0.29
C LYS A 24 -10.27 14.10 -1.21
N THR A 25 -11.32 14.14 -2.03
CA THR A 25 -11.55 13.12 -3.05
C THR A 25 -10.63 13.36 -4.23
N LEU A 26 -9.88 12.33 -4.60
CA LEU A 26 -8.97 12.40 -5.73
C LEU A 26 -9.73 12.21 -7.04
N LYS A 27 -9.17 12.79 -8.13
CA LYS A 27 -9.66 12.50 -9.48
C LYS A 27 -9.48 11.01 -9.78
N PRO A 28 -10.31 10.41 -10.63
CA PRO A 28 -10.12 9.01 -11.02
C PRO A 28 -8.70 8.77 -11.54
N PHE A 29 -8.12 7.64 -11.13
CA PHE A 29 -6.77 7.28 -11.53
C PHE A 29 -6.66 5.76 -11.70
N LEU A 30 -5.62 5.32 -12.40
CA LEU A 30 -5.37 3.89 -12.57
C LEU A 30 -4.68 3.34 -11.31
N GLY A 31 -5.21 2.24 -10.78
CA GLY A 31 -4.60 1.51 -9.68
C GLY A 31 -3.43 0.65 -10.16
N PHE A 32 -3.09 -0.36 -9.38
CA PHE A 32 -1.95 -1.23 -9.67
C PHE A 32 -2.42 -2.56 -10.27
N TYR A 33 -1.52 -3.21 -11.03
CA TYR A 33 -1.75 -4.57 -11.47
C TYR A 33 -1.77 -5.50 -10.26
N HIS A 34 -2.58 -6.56 -10.33
CA HIS A 34 -2.65 -7.56 -9.27
C HIS A 34 -1.26 -8.13 -8.97
N ALA A 35 -0.45 -8.40 -10.00
CA ALA A 35 0.90 -8.90 -9.83
C ALA A 35 1.79 -7.96 -9.02
N GLN A 36 1.58 -6.64 -9.14
CA GLN A 36 2.34 -5.66 -8.34
C GLN A 36 2.00 -5.75 -6.86
N LEU A 37 0.71 -5.91 -6.53
CA LEU A 37 0.27 -6.03 -5.15
C LEU A 37 0.74 -7.35 -4.52
N GLU A 38 0.74 -8.43 -5.28
CA GLU A 38 1.28 -9.71 -4.84
C GLU A 38 2.80 -9.62 -4.58
N ALA A 39 3.52 -8.96 -5.49
CA ALA A 39 4.96 -8.75 -5.34
C ALA A 39 5.27 -7.89 -4.12
N LEU A 40 4.46 -6.87 -3.85
CA LEU A 40 4.62 -6.00 -2.67
C LEU A 40 4.44 -6.80 -1.38
N ALA A 41 3.42 -7.65 -1.33
CA ALA A 41 3.19 -8.52 -0.17
C ALA A 41 4.36 -9.48 0.07
N ALA A 42 4.90 -10.06 -1.00
CA ALA A 42 6.06 -10.94 -0.92
C ALA A 42 7.29 -10.17 -0.39
N LEU A 43 7.47 -8.94 -0.83
CA LEU A 43 8.57 -8.09 -0.36
C LEU A 43 8.43 -7.79 1.14
N TRP A 44 7.22 -7.44 1.59
CA TRP A 44 6.98 -7.19 3.02
C TRP A 44 7.30 -8.42 3.87
N GLU A 45 6.89 -9.61 3.40
CA GLU A 45 7.18 -10.86 4.11
C GLU A 45 8.68 -11.10 4.22
N VAL A 46 9.43 -10.92 3.12
CA VAL A 46 10.88 -11.10 3.12
C VAL A 46 11.56 -10.11 4.06
N ILE A 47 11.15 -8.84 4.04
CA ILE A 47 11.72 -7.81 4.92
C ILE A 47 11.49 -8.19 6.39
N ASN A 48 10.27 -8.57 6.75
CA ASN A 48 9.96 -8.95 8.14
C ASN A 48 10.71 -10.22 8.55
N ARG A 49 10.86 -11.18 7.63
CA ARG A 49 11.58 -12.42 7.93
C ARG A 49 13.08 -12.18 8.10
N ALA A 50 13.66 -11.34 7.25
CA ALA A 50 15.09 -11.00 7.33
C ALA A 50 15.40 -10.07 8.50
N CYS A 51 14.47 -9.17 8.82
CA CYS A 51 14.61 -8.18 9.90
C CYS A 51 13.36 -8.22 10.79
N PRO A 52 13.28 -9.19 11.73
CA PRO A 52 12.08 -9.34 12.56
C PRO A 52 11.73 -8.11 13.41
N GLU A 53 12.67 -7.21 13.64
CA GLU A 53 12.41 -5.94 14.32
C GLU A 53 11.49 -5.03 13.52
N ILE A 54 11.39 -5.20 12.20
CA ILE A 54 10.45 -4.47 11.36
C ILE A 54 9.16 -5.27 11.33
N SER A 55 8.13 -4.79 12.03
CA SER A 55 6.87 -5.52 12.12
C SER A 55 6.05 -5.42 10.83
N LEU A 56 5.06 -6.30 10.68
CA LEU A 56 4.09 -6.22 9.58
C LEU A 56 2.92 -5.29 9.88
N ALA A 57 3.02 -4.49 10.93
CA ALA A 57 1.95 -3.57 11.32
C ALA A 57 1.76 -2.46 10.27
N THR A 58 0.54 -1.96 10.20
CA THR A 58 0.16 -0.82 9.36
C THR A 58 -0.50 0.24 10.24
N PRO A 59 -0.45 1.53 9.87
CA PRO A 59 -1.09 2.58 10.68
C PRO A 59 -2.61 2.40 10.75
N GLU A 60 -3.20 2.88 11.84
CA GLU A 60 -4.67 2.89 11.99
C GLU A 60 -5.33 3.81 10.96
N GLU A 61 -4.70 4.95 10.69
CA GLU A 61 -5.21 5.88 9.69
C GLU A 61 -5.07 5.27 8.29
N LYS A 62 -6.15 5.32 7.52
CA LYS A 62 -6.18 4.71 6.20
C LYS A 62 -5.96 5.72 5.07
N ASP A 63 -6.13 7.00 5.34
CA ASP A 63 -6.15 8.03 4.30
C ASP A 63 -5.58 9.38 4.73
N THR A 64 -4.87 9.43 5.84
CA THR A 64 -4.29 10.70 6.32
C THR A 64 -3.07 10.45 7.20
N VAL A 65 -2.49 11.51 7.72
CA VAL A 65 -1.29 11.46 8.57
C VAL A 65 -1.53 10.59 9.81
N SER A 66 -0.57 9.73 10.10
CA SER A 66 -0.62 8.85 11.26
C SER A 66 -0.12 9.55 12.50
N LYS A 67 -0.88 9.48 13.58
CA LYS A 67 -0.50 10.04 14.89
C LYS A 67 0.71 9.31 15.47
N GLU A 68 0.77 7.99 15.31
CA GLU A 68 1.88 7.18 15.82
C GLU A 68 3.19 7.52 15.11
N ILE A 69 3.12 7.73 13.79
CA ILE A 69 4.29 8.11 12.99
C ILE A 69 4.75 9.51 13.40
N ALA A 70 3.83 10.46 13.56
CA ALA A 70 4.16 11.81 13.99
C ALA A 70 4.81 11.81 15.38
N ALA A 71 4.45 10.86 16.23
CA ALA A 71 5.03 10.72 17.58
C ALA A 71 6.30 9.85 17.58
N HIS A 72 6.78 9.40 16.43
CA HIS A 72 7.96 8.52 16.28
C HIS A 72 7.82 7.19 17.05
N LYS A 73 6.59 6.67 17.13
CA LYS A 73 6.27 5.43 17.87
C LYS A 73 5.80 4.29 16.98
N PHE A 74 5.82 4.46 15.66
CA PHE A 74 5.35 3.45 14.74
C PHE A 74 6.49 2.57 14.25
N ASN A 75 6.22 1.26 14.20
CA ASN A 75 7.11 0.27 13.60
C ASN A 75 6.28 -0.61 12.66
N GLY A 76 6.56 -0.53 11.37
CA GLY A 76 5.83 -1.29 10.36
C GLY A 76 5.91 -0.64 9.00
N PHE A 77 4.87 -0.83 8.19
CA PHE A 77 4.80 -0.33 6.83
C PHE A 77 3.72 0.74 6.72
N CYS A 78 4.02 1.82 6.01
CA CYS A 78 3.09 2.92 5.82
C CYS A 78 3.22 3.53 4.42
N SER A 79 2.30 4.42 4.09
CA SER A 79 2.35 5.20 2.86
C SER A 79 2.94 6.58 3.11
N HIS A 80 3.34 7.25 2.03
CA HIS A 80 3.89 8.59 2.11
C HIS A 80 2.88 9.58 2.72
N PHE A 81 1.58 9.43 2.43
CA PHE A 81 0.56 10.30 3.00
C PHE A 81 0.44 10.18 4.53
N HIS A 82 0.91 9.08 5.12
CA HIS A 82 0.94 8.93 6.58
C HIS A 82 1.99 9.83 7.23
N LEU A 83 2.99 10.27 6.45
CA LEU A 83 4.10 11.08 6.95
C LEU A 83 3.80 12.56 6.87
N THR A 84 3.07 13.01 5.86
CA THR A 84 2.83 14.44 5.63
C THR A 84 1.59 14.67 4.80
N LYS A 85 0.88 15.78 5.08
CA LYS A 85 -0.27 16.22 4.29
C LYS A 85 0.10 16.70 2.90
N GLY A 86 1.39 16.95 2.64
CA GLY A 86 1.87 17.38 1.33
C GLY A 86 1.93 16.26 0.29
N LYS A 87 1.71 15.01 0.70
CA LYS A 87 1.79 13.85 -0.20
C LYS A 87 0.54 13.02 -0.13
N ILE A 88 0.14 12.46 -1.28
CA ILE A 88 -1.06 11.64 -1.41
C ILE A 88 -0.76 10.19 -1.78
N ASP A 89 0.48 9.86 -2.07
CA ASP A 89 0.86 8.49 -2.44
C ASP A 89 1.11 7.64 -1.19
N VAL A 90 0.86 6.38 -1.21
CA VAL A 90 0.24 5.64 -2.30
C VAL A 90 -1.28 5.58 -2.06
N ALA A 91 -2.05 6.20 -2.93
CA ALA A 91 -3.51 6.22 -2.80
C ALA A 91 -4.14 4.97 -3.42
N GLY A 92 -5.26 4.53 -2.84
CA GLY A 92 -6.05 3.43 -3.39
C GLY A 92 -5.49 2.04 -3.12
N VAL A 93 -4.46 1.91 -2.30
CA VAL A 93 -3.92 0.62 -1.87
C VAL A 93 -4.32 0.38 -0.42
N ASP A 94 -4.99 -0.75 -0.18
CA ASP A 94 -5.32 -1.17 1.18
C ASP A 94 -4.10 -1.88 1.77
N LEU A 95 -3.38 -1.19 2.65
CA LEU A 95 -2.18 -1.75 3.27
C LEU A 95 -2.48 -2.96 4.14
N ASP A 96 -3.67 -3.02 4.74
CA ASP A 96 -4.07 -4.20 5.52
C ASP A 96 -4.23 -5.43 4.64
N GLU A 97 -4.71 -5.26 3.41
CA GLU A 97 -4.78 -6.35 2.45
C GLU A 97 -3.38 -6.86 2.11
N ILE A 98 -2.42 -5.95 1.90
CA ILE A 98 -1.02 -6.33 1.64
C ILE A 98 -0.44 -7.07 2.84
N LYS A 99 -0.69 -6.57 4.04
CA LYS A 99 -0.28 -7.23 5.29
C LYS A 99 -0.83 -8.65 5.39
N ASN A 100 -2.13 -8.83 5.13
CA ASN A 100 -2.76 -10.13 5.21
C ASN A 100 -2.20 -11.10 4.17
N LYS A 101 -1.90 -10.61 2.96
CA LYS A 101 -1.24 -11.42 1.93
C LYS A 101 0.17 -11.83 2.35
N ALA A 102 0.92 -10.93 2.99
CA ALA A 102 2.26 -11.24 3.50
C ALA A 102 2.22 -12.33 4.58
N ILE A 103 1.25 -12.24 5.51
CA ILE A 103 1.04 -13.24 6.55
C ILE A 103 0.70 -14.60 5.92
N LYS A 104 -0.13 -14.60 4.88
CA LYS A 104 -0.53 -15.82 4.18
C LYS A 104 0.65 -16.49 3.48
N ILE A 105 1.55 -15.71 2.89
CA ILE A 105 2.77 -16.23 2.26
C ILE A 105 3.64 -16.95 3.30
N ARG A 106 3.74 -16.38 4.49
CA ARG A 106 4.52 -16.98 5.56
C ARG A 106 3.95 -18.32 6.02
N GLY A 107 2.65 -18.49 5.90
CA GLY A 107 1.94 -19.69 6.34
C GLY A 107 1.61 -19.60 7.79
#